data_3b708444e364b58877b3ca48578cc777
#
_entry.id   3b708444e364b58877b3ca48578cc777
#
_cell.length_a   1.000
_cell.length_b   1.000
_cell.length_c   1.000
_cell.angle_alpha   90.00
_cell.angle_beta   90.00
_cell.angle_gamma   90.00
#
_symmetry.space_group_name_H-M   'P 1'
#
loop_
_entity.id
_entity.type
_entity.pdbx_description
1 polymer ?
#
loop_
_entity_poly.entity_id
_entity_poly.type
_entity_poly.pdbx_seq_one_letter_code
_entity_poly.pdbx_strand_id
1 'polypeptide(L)'
;GASAKYLGLPSEKEFLGKGVSACATCDGFFYRDQEVAVIGGGNTAAEEALYLSRICSKVHLVHRRDELRAEKILRDRVAEAANEGKIEMHWNSQLNEVLGDEKGVHSIQIVTGEDDKKLELTGVFIAIGHHPNTEIFKGQLEMKNDYITIKSGTDGMATATSVPGVYAAGDVSDQIYRQ
;
A
#
# COMPACT_ATOMS: atom_id res chain seq x y z
N GLY A 1 12.24 11.14 -2.68
CA GLY A 1 11.16 10.33 -2.15
C GLY A 1 10.70 9.23 -3.10
N ALA A 2 9.62 8.54 -2.73
CA ALA A 2 8.96 7.55 -3.57
C ALA A 2 7.48 7.91 -3.71
N SER A 3 6.86 7.47 -4.78
CA SER A 3 5.43 7.64 -5.03
C SER A 3 4.72 6.30 -4.87
N ALA A 4 3.53 6.31 -4.29
CA ALA A 4 2.69 5.13 -4.22
C ALA A 4 2.32 4.64 -5.62
N LYS A 5 2.26 3.33 -5.79
CA LYS A 5 1.73 2.70 -7.00
C LYS A 5 0.23 2.58 -6.91
N TYR A 6 -0.43 2.79 -8.04
CA TYR A 6 -1.85 2.58 -8.23
C TYR A 6 -2.09 1.50 -9.27
N LEU A 7 -3.29 0.93 -9.32
CA LEU A 7 -3.67 -0.09 -10.30
C LEU A 7 -3.89 0.50 -11.71
N GLY A 8 -4.11 1.81 -11.77
CA GLY A 8 -4.35 2.53 -13.02
C GLY A 8 -5.82 2.52 -13.45
N LEU A 9 -6.73 2.19 -12.54
CA LEU A 9 -8.17 2.24 -12.81
C LEU A 9 -8.63 3.71 -12.90
N PRO A 10 -9.48 4.07 -13.86
CA PRO A 10 -10.05 5.42 -13.95
C PRO A 10 -10.73 5.86 -12.65
N SER A 11 -11.47 4.95 -12.00
CA SER A 11 -12.16 5.19 -10.74
C SER A 11 -11.22 5.43 -9.55
N GLU A 12 -10.02 4.82 -9.50
CA GLU A 12 -9.01 5.18 -8.49
C GLU A 12 -8.66 6.66 -8.56
N LYS A 13 -8.44 7.16 -9.78
CA LYS A 13 -8.05 8.56 -10.01
C LYS A 13 -9.19 9.52 -9.70
N GLU A 14 -10.42 9.15 -10.01
CA GLU A 14 -11.63 9.95 -9.77
C GLU A 14 -11.87 10.17 -8.27
N PHE A 15 -11.71 9.11 -7.47
CA PHE A 15 -11.94 9.13 -6.04
C PHE A 15 -10.69 9.34 -5.19
N LEU A 16 -9.55 9.68 -5.78
CA LEU A 16 -8.33 9.99 -5.04
C LEU A 16 -8.55 11.19 -4.11
N GLY A 17 -8.34 10.98 -2.80
CA GLY A 17 -8.65 11.95 -1.74
C GLY A 17 -10.16 12.11 -1.42
N LYS A 18 -11.02 11.31 -2.07
CA LYS A 18 -12.47 11.24 -1.82
C LYS A 18 -12.92 9.82 -1.46
N GLY A 19 -12.07 9.08 -0.80
CA GLY A 19 -12.30 7.68 -0.44
C GLY A 19 -11.18 6.75 -0.88
N VAL A 20 -10.38 7.10 -1.88
CA VAL A 20 -9.17 6.37 -2.28
C VAL A 20 -7.94 7.05 -1.71
N SER A 21 -7.09 6.28 -1.03
CA SER A 21 -5.80 6.69 -0.45
C SER A 21 -4.74 5.63 -0.69
N ALA A 22 -3.47 5.99 -0.51
CA ALA A 22 -2.33 5.07 -0.48
C ALA A 22 -1.51 5.19 0.82
N CYS A 23 -2.11 5.75 1.89
CA CYS A 23 -1.46 5.93 3.18
C CYS A 23 -2.49 5.76 4.32
N ALA A 24 -2.54 4.58 4.90
CA ALA A 24 -3.47 4.31 6.01
C ALA A 24 -3.14 5.12 7.27
N THR A 25 -1.87 5.37 7.56
CA THR A 25 -1.46 6.18 8.70
C THR A 25 -1.79 7.66 8.54
N CYS A 26 -1.87 8.16 7.28
CA CYS A 26 -2.25 9.53 6.97
C CYS A 26 -3.76 9.73 7.09
N ASP A 27 -4.53 8.87 6.46
CA ASP A 27 -5.95 9.09 6.20
C ASP A 27 -6.88 8.17 6.99
N GLY A 28 -6.36 7.08 7.58
CA GLY A 28 -7.18 6.05 8.22
C GLY A 28 -8.08 6.57 9.34
N PHE A 29 -7.67 7.65 10.03
CA PHE A 29 -8.46 8.25 11.10
C PHE A 29 -9.83 8.77 10.61
N PHE A 30 -9.94 9.21 9.36
CA PHE A 30 -11.20 9.69 8.79
C PHE A 30 -12.24 8.58 8.59
N TYR A 31 -11.81 7.31 8.64
CA TYR A 31 -12.65 6.11 8.45
C TYR A 31 -12.92 5.37 9.77
N ARG A 32 -12.77 6.05 10.90
CA ARG A 32 -13.07 5.45 12.21
C ARG A 32 -14.50 4.89 12.23
N ASP A 33 -14.65 3.66 12.75
CA ASP A 33 -15.91 2.92 12.88
C ASP A 33 -16.64 2.67 11.54
N GLN A 34 -15.93 2.79 10.39
CA GLN A 34 -16.44 2.52 9.06
C GLN A 34 -15.77 1.26 8.47
N GLU A 35 -16.39 0.69 7.44
CA GLU A 35 -15.79 -0.40 6.67
C GLU A 35 -14.87 0.16 5.58
N VAL A 36 -13.70 -0.46 5.43
CA VAL A 36 -12.68 -0.06 4.44
C VAL A 36 -12.08 -1.26 3.74
N ALA A 37 -11.48 -1.04 2.57
CA ALA A 37 -10.68 -2.05 1.88
C ALA A 37 -9.19 -1.67 1.87
N VAL A 38 -8.32 -2.68 1.95
CA VAL A 38 -6.90 -2.60 1.65
C VAL A 38 -6.60 -3.49 0.46
N ILE A 39 -6.00 -2.94 -0.58
CA ILE A 39 -5.67 -3.65 -1.80
C ILE A 39 -4.17 -3.94 -1.84
N GLY A 40 -3.79 -5.21 -1.70
CA GLY A 40 -2.39 -5.60 -1.71
C GLY A 40 -2.14 -6.93 -1.01
N GLY A 41 -0.87 -7.28 -0.76
CA GLY A 41 -0.54 -8.55 -0.11
C GLY A 41 0.94 -8.67 0.29
N GLY A 42 1.67 -7.57 0.27
CA GLY A 42 3.03 -7.44 0.84
C GLY A 42 3.00 -6.90 2.26
N ASN A 43 4.18 -6.60 2.82
CA ASN A 43 4.32 -6.05 4.17
C ASN A 43 3.46 -4.80 4.37
N THR A 44 3.55 -3.83 3.47
CA THR A 44 2.75 -2.60 3.53
C THR A 44 1.25 -2.88 3.65
N ALA A 45 0.71 -3.77 2.82
CA ALA A 45 -0.72 -4.11 2.88
C ALA A 45 -1.11 -4.78 4.20
N ALA A 46 -0.27 -5.67 4.72
CA ALA A 46 -0.50 -6.33 6.00
C ALA A 46 -0.43 -5.33 7.18
N GLU A 47 0.56 -4.44 7.18
CA GLU A 47 0.72 -3.40 8.20
C GLU A 47 -0.44 -2.40 8.18
N GLU A 48 -0.84 -1.93 7.00
CA GLU A 48 -1.99 -1.03 6.86
C GLU A 48 -3.31 -1.68 7.27
N ALA A 49 -3.55 -2.94 6.88
CA ALA A 49 -4.73 -3.69 7.29
C ALA A 49 -4.78 -3.87 8.82
N LEU A 50 -3.65 -4.21 9.46
CA LEU A 50 -3.54 -4.31 10.91
C LEU A 50 -3.72 -2.98 11.63
N TYR A 51 -3.22 -1.88 11.06
CA TYR A 51 -3.45 -0.54 11.61
C TYR A 51 -4.94 -0.17 11.53
N LEU A 52 -5.54 -0.30 10.36
CA LEU A 52 -6.95 0.03 10.12
C LEU A 52 -7.90 -0.85 10.93
N SER A 53 -7.57 -2.14 11.16
CA SER A 53 -8.39 -3.05 11.97
C SER A 53 -8.58 -2.64 13.44
N ARG A 54 -7.75 -1.69 13.91
CA ARG A 54 -7.84 -1.13 15.27
C ARG A 54 -8.77 0.08 15.37
N ILE A 55 -9.07 0.73 14.26
CA ILE A 55 -9.81 1.98 14.21
C ILE A 55 -11.09 1.92 13.38
N CYS A 56 -11.13 1.06 12.35
CA CYS A 56 -12.28 0.81 11.51
C CYS A 56 -13.17 -0.30 12.07
N SER A 57 -14.43 -0.34 11.69
CA SER A 57 -15.36 -1.40 12.09
C SER A 57 -15.01 -2.74 11.44
N LYS A 58 -14.53 -2.72 10.20
CA LYS A 58 -14.08 -3.88 9.44
C LYS A 58 -13.10 -3.49 8.34
N VAL A 59 -12.14 -4.35 8.06
CA VAL A 59 -11.18 -4.21 6.96
C VAL A 59 -11.33 -5.37 5.98
N HIS A 60 -11.56 -5.08 4.71
CA HIS A 60 -11.55 -6.04 3.62
C HIS A 60 -10.15 -6.05 3.00
N LEU A 61 -9.36 -7.11 3.24
CA LEU A 61 -8.03 -7.25 2.62
C LEU A 61 -8.15 -8.05 1.32
N VAL A 62 -8.02 -7.34 0.20
CA VAL A 62 -8.17 -7.89 -1.15
C VAL A 62 -6.81 -8.23 -1.74
N HIS A 63 -6.58 -9.51 -2.01
CA HIS A 63 -5.32 -9.99 -2.57
C HIS A 63 -5.51 -10.92 -3.77
N ARG A 64 -4.73 -10.67 -4.83
CA ARG A 64 -4.81 -11.41 -6.12
C ARG A 64 -4.26 -12.83 -6.09
N ARG A 65 -3.74 -13.31 -4.96
CA ARG A 65 -3.20 -14.66 -4.75
C ARG A 65 -3.91 -15.33 -3.59
N ASP A 66 -3.58 -16.58 -3.36
CA ASP A 66 -4.09 -17.44 -2.29
C ASP A 66 -3.33 -17.30 -0.96
N GLU A 67 -2.18 -16.57 -0.96
CA GLU A 67 -1.41 -16.27 0.25
C GLU A 67 -0.75 -14.89 0.19
N LEU A 68 -0.55 -14.26 1.37
CA LEU A 68 0.20 -13.01 1.49
C LEU A 68 1.69 -13.25 1.30
N ARG A 69 2.36 -12.30 0.66
CA ARG A 69 3.82 -12.26 0.52
C ARG A 69 4.51 -11.48 1.64
N ALA A 70 3.75 -11.03 2.61
CA ALA A 70 4.26 -10.38 3.79
C ALA A 70 5.11 -11.34 4.64
N GLU A 71 5.95 -10.78 5.50
CA GLU A 71 6.73 -11.54 6.48
C GLU A 71 5.83 -12.39 7.38
N LYS A 72 6.37 -13.52 7.85
CA LYS A 72 5.60 -14.49 8.65
C LYS A 72 4.89 -13.84 9.83
N ILE A 73 5.57 -12.97 10.57
CA ILE A 73 4.99 -12.30 11.75
C ILE A 73 3.76 -11.44 11.39
N LEU A 74 3.78 -10.79 10.23
CA LEU A 74 2.65 -9.99 9.75
C LEU A 74 1.50 -10.88 9.29
N ARG A 75 1.80 -11.97 8.59
CA ARG A 75 0.79 -12.96 8.17
C ARG A 75 0.08 -13.59 9.36
N ASP A 76 0.84 -13.97 10.40
CA ASP A 76 0.28 -14.55 11.62
C ASP A 76 -0.67 -13.57 12.32
N ARG A 77 -0.29 -12.29 12.43
CA ARG A 77 -1.14 -11.22 13.01
C ARG A 77 -2.38 -10.92 12.17
N VAL A 78 -2.26 -10.92 10.84
CA VAL A 78 -3.42 -10.74 9.95
C VAL A 78 -4.39 -11.91 10.10
N ALA A 79 -3.88 -13.14 10.20
CA ALA A 79 -4.72 -14.33 10.43
C ALA A 79 -5.44 -14.26 11.79
N GLU A 80 -4.77 -13.80 12.84
CA GLU A 80 -5.37 -13.56 14.15
C GLU A 80 -6.51 -12.54 14.08
N ALA A 81 -6.26 -11.37 13.46
CA ALA A 81 -7.27 -10.34 13.27
C ALA A 81 -8.44 -10.81 12.37
N ALA A 82 -8.19 -11.69 11.42
CA ALA A 82 -9.23 -12.31 10.59
C ALA A 82 -10.09 -13.28 11.42
N ASN A 83 -9.48 -14.08 12.29
CA ASN A 83 -10.21 -14.96 13.21
C ASN A 83 -11.07 -14.18 14.22
N GLU A 84 -10.65 -12.98 14.61
CA GLU A 84 -11.43 -12.05 15.44
C GLU A 84 -12.56 -11.33 14.67
N GLY A 85 -12.66 -11.55 13.36
CA GLY A 85 -13.67 -10.90 12.50
C GLY A 85 -13.38 -9.44 12.15
N LYS A 86 -12.20 -8.92 12.48
CA LYS A 86 -11.79 -7.53 12.19
C LYS A 86 -11.29 -7.36 10.76
N ILE A 87 -10.68 -8.41 10.20
CA ILE A 87 -10.22 -8.45 8.82
C ILE A 87 -10.95 -9.57 8.08
N GLU A 88 -11.55 -9.24 6.93
CA GLU A 88 -12.11 -10.21 6.00
C GLU A 88 -11.16 -10.37 4.81
N MET A 89 -10.68 -11.60 4.58
CA MET A 89 -9.75 -11.91 3.49
C MET A 89 -10.50 -12.20 2.21
N HIS A 90 -10.11 -11.52 1.12
CA HIS A 90 -10.59 -11.81 -0.24
C HIS A 90 -9.40 -12.31 -1.07
N TRP A 91 -9.23 -13.63 -1.08
CA TRP A 91 -8.17 -14.30 -1.83
C TRP A 91 -8.51 -14.41 -3.32
N ASN A 92 -7.45 -14.49 -4.17
CA ASN A 92 -7.57 -14.60 -5.61
C ASN A 92 -8.45 -13.52 -6.23
N SER A 93 -8.55 -12.37 -5.56
CA SER A 93 -9.45 -11.27 -5.88
C SER A 93 -8.68 -10.01 -6.27
N GLN A 94 -9.24 -9.26 -7.20
CA GLN A 94 -8.69 -8.00 -7.66
C GLN A 94 -9.75 -6.90 -7.60
N LEU A 95 -9.32 -5.68 -7.28
CA LEU A 95 -10.16 -4.51 -7.43
C LEU A 95 -10.42 -4.27 -8.92
N ASN A 96 -11.68 -4.23 -9.30
CA ASN A 96 -12.12 -3.95 -10.66
C ASN A 96 -12.58 -2.50 -10.82
N GLU A 97 -13.33 -1.98 -9.84
CA GLU A 97 -13.87 -0.63 -9.89
C GLU A 97 -14.11 -0.09 -8.49
N VAL A 98 -13.91 1.22 -8.33
CA VAL A 98 -14.36 1.99 -7.16
C VAL A 98 -15.62 2.74 -7.54
N LEU A 99 -16.65 2.64 -6.72
CA LEU A 99 -17.96 3.25 -6.96
C LEU A 99 -18.23 4.32 -5.89
N GLY A 100 -18.72 5.45 -6.34
CA GLY A 100 -18.97 6.58 -5.45
C GLY A 100 -19.88 7.63 -6.08
N ASP A 101 -20.07 8.69 -5.35
CA ASP A 101 -20.83 9.87 -5.78
C ASP A 101 -20.07 11.17 -5.38
N GLU A 102 -20.76 12.31 -5.40
CA GLU A 102 -20.18 13.60 -5.01
C GLU A 102 -19.66 13.63 -3.56
N LYS A 103 -20.15 12.74 -2.70
CA LYS A 103 -19.74 12.61 -1.29
C LYS A 103 -18.51 11.74 -1.10
N GLY A 104 -18.14 10.95 -2.12
CA GLY A 104 -16.99 10.04 -2.11
C GLY A 104 -17.36 8.59 -2.36
N VAL A 105 -16.46 7.69 -1.98
CA VAL A 105 -16.63 6.25 -2.16
C VAL A 105 -17.74 5.71 -1.28
N HIS A 106 -18.60 4.84 -1.86
CA HIS A 106 -19.64 4.11 -1.11
C HIS A 106 -19.55 2.58 -1.31
N SER A 107 -18.80 2.11 -2.31
CA SER A 107 -18.59 0.66 -2.54
C SER A 107 -17.42 0.42 -3.51
N ILE A 108 -17.00 -0.84 -3.57
CA ILE A 108 -16.07 -1.33 -4.60
C ILE A 108 -16.62 -2.59 -5.25
N GLN A 109 -16.17 -2.84 -6.47
CA GLN A 109 -16.37 -4.09 -7.17
C GLN A 109 -15.04 -4.85 -7.21
N ILE A 110 -15.03 -6.08 -6.69
CA ILE A 110 -13.91 -7.01 -6.78
C ILE A 110 -14.28 -8.20 -7.64
N VAL A 111 -13.27 -8.76 -8.33
CA VAL A 111 -13.42 -9.92 -9.21
C VAL A 111 -12.61 -11.07 -8.66
N THR A 112 -13.23 -12.26 -8.56
CA THR A 112 -12.61 -13.52 -8.15
C THR A 112 -12.86 -14.56 -9.24
N GLY A 113 -11.88 -14.78 -10.13
CA GLY A 113 -12.11 -15.59 -11.33
C GLY A 113 -13.13 -14.95 -12.27
N GLU A 114 -14.27 -15.58 -12.46
CA GLU A 114 -15.40 -15.05 -13.26
C GLU A 114 -16.50 -14.41 -12.40
N ASP A 115 -16.37 -14.44 -11.06
CA ASP A 115 -17.39 -13.94 -10.14
C ASP A 115 -17.09 -12.49 -9.73
N ASP A 116 -18.09 -11.64 -9.84
CA ASP A 116 -18.06 -10.26 -9.36
C ASP A 116 -18.72 -10.15 -7.98
N LYS A 117 -18.07 -9.47 -7.06
CA LYS A 117 -18.61 -9.18 -5.72
C LYS A 117 -18.54 -7.68 -5.45
N LYS A 118 -19.68 -7.11 -5.04
CA LYS A 118 -19.74 -5.74 -4.55
C LYS A 118 -19.55 -5.71 -3.04
N LEU A 119 -18.70 -4.82 -2.53
CA LEU A 119 -18.48 -4.58 -1.12
C LEU A 119 -18.88 -3.14 -0.80
N GLU A 120 -19.80 -2.96 0.13
CA GLU A 120 -20.21 -1.65 0.64
C GLU A 120 -19.17 -1.19 1.66
N LEU A 121 -18.52 -0.05 1.39
CA LEU A 121 -17.47 0.53 2.22
C LEU A 121 -17.18 1.96 1.79
N THR A 122 -16.49 2.73 2.63
CA THR A 122 -16.29 4.16 2.42
C THR A 122 -14.85 4.56 2.11
N GLY A 123 -13.89 3.66 2.34
CA GLY A 123 -12.47 3.94 2.11
C GLY A 123 -11.74 2.78 1.44
N VAL A 124 -10.84 3.10 0.51
CA VAL A 124 -10.00 2.13 -0.22
C VAL A 124 -8.55 2.57 -0.11
N PHE A 125 -7.72 1.70 0.46
CA PHE A 125 -6.29 1.94 0.64
C PHE A 125 -5.50 1.07 -0.35
N ILE A 126 -4.80 1.71 -1.27
CA ILE A 126 -4.02 1.03 -2.31
C ILE A 126 -2.60 0.79 -1.79
N ALA A 127 -2.31 -0.45 -1.40
CA ALA A 127 -1.06 -0.87 -0.75
C ALA A 127 -0.26 -1.87 -1.62
N ILE A 128 -0.04 -1.53 -2.89
CA ILE A 128 0.65 -2.39 -3.88
C ILE A 128 2.13 -2.05 -4.06
N GLY A 129 2.66 -1.18 -3.19
CA GLY A 129 4.06 -0.77 -3.15
C GLY A 129 4.30 0.64 -3.66
N HIS A 130 5.59 1.01 -3.74
CA HIS A 130 6.05 2.33 -4.13
C HIS A 130 7.02 2.24 -5.31
N HIS A 131 7.23 3.37 -5.95
CA HIS A 131 8.24 3.57 -6.98
C HIS A 131 9.11 4.76 -6.58
N PRO A 132 10.44 4.61 -6.52
CA PRO A 132 11.32 5.72 -6.17
C PRO A 132 11.34 6.75 -7.29
N ASN A 133 11.33 8.04 -6.94
CA ASN A 133 11.34 9.15 -7.90
C ASN A 133 12.79 9.46 -8.33
N THR A 134 13.45 8.52 -8.96
CA THR A 134 14.88 8.53 -9.27
C THR A 134 15.18 8.59 -10.77
N GLU A 135 14.17 8.64 -11.61
CA GLU A 135 14.31 8.61 -13.08
C GLU A 135 15.29 9.68 -13.58
N ILE A 136 15.25 10.88 -13.00
CA ILE A 136 16.13 12.00 -13.36
C ILE A 136 17.63 11.72 -13.10
N PHE A 137 17.94 10.72 -12.26
CA PHE A 137 19.32 10.36 -11.90
C PHE A 137 19.83 9.12 -12.64
N LYS A 138 19.01 8.52 -13.51
CA LYS A 138 19.40 7.37 -14.32
C LYS A 138 20.65 7.67 -15.16
N GLY A 139 21.62 6.77 -15.08
CA GLY A 139 22.91 6.95 -15.79
C GLY A 139 23.88 7.95 -15.14
N GLN A 140 23.48 8.60 -14.05
CA GLN A 140 24.32 9.56 -13.31
C GLN A 140 24.75 9.00 -11.95
N LEU A 141 23.89 8.26 -11.28
CA LEU A 141 24.14 7.63 -9.99
C LEU A 141 24.01 6.10 -10.09
N GLU A 142 24.79 5.40 -9.27
CA GLU A 142 24.61 3.96 -9.12
C GLU A 142 23.28 3.66 -8.46
N MET A 143 22.52 2.71 -9.06
CA MET A 143 21.19 2.34 -8.59
C MET A 143 21.03 0.82 -8.55
N LYS A 144 20.18 0.36 -7.63
CA LYS A 144 19.72 -1.03 -7.56
C LYS A 144 18.19 -1.05 -7.47
N ASN A 145 17.53 -1.73 -8.41
CA ASN A 145 16.04 -1.76 -8.50
C ASN A 145 15.42 -0.34 -8.51
N ASP A 146 16.03 0.57 -9.24
CA ASP A 146 15.67 2.00 -9.33
C ASP A 146 15.90 2.81 -8.04
N TYR A 147 16.41 2.22 -6.95
CA TYR A 147 16.81 2.95 -5.73
C TYR A 147 18.28 3.38 -5.82
N ILE A 148 18.57 4.59 -5.35
CA ILE A 148 19.94 5.10 -5.32
C ILE A 148 20.77 4.30 -4.32
N THR A 149 21.89 3.74 -4.77
CA THR A 149 22.84 3.03 -3.90
C THR A 149 23.60 4.05 -3.04
N ILE A 150 23.60 3.83 -1.73
CA ILE A 150 24.33 4.64 -0.77
C ILE A 150 25.36 3.80 -0.03
N LYS A 151 26.42 4.46 0.47
CA LYS A 151 27.36 3.84 1.41
C LYS A 151 26.65 3.66 2.73
N SER A 152 26.71 2.45 3.27
CA SER A 152 26.21 2.15 4.62
C SER A 152 27.39 1.76 5.50
N GLY A 153 27.35 2.08 6.80
CA GLY A 153 28.35 1.60 7.73
C GLY A 153 28.89 2.66 8.69
N THR A 154 29.97 2.30 9.35
CA THR A 154 30.56 3.05 10.46
C THR A 154 31.64 4.06 10.04
N ASP A 155 32.02 4.09 8.76
CA ASP A 155 33.12 4.90 8.25
C ASP A 155 32.75 6.36 7.98
N GLY A 156 31.59 6.82 8.48
CA GLY A 156 31.02 8.12 8.16
C GLY A 156 30.42 8.17 6.74
N MET A 157 29.70 9.23 6.41
CA MET A 157 29.12 9.43 5.08
C MET A 157 28.16 8.32 4.63
N ALA A 158 27.37 7.75 5.55
CA ALA A 158 26.44 6.64 5.27
C ALA A 158 25.44 6.94 4.14
N THR A 159 25.15 8.21 3.87
CA THR A 159 24.24 8.66 2.81
C THR A 159 24.95 9.06 1.51
N ALA A 160 26.28 8.90 1.42
CA ALA A 160 27.03 9.24 0.21
C ALA A 160 26.66 8.27 -0.93
N THR A 161 26.49 8.84 -2.13
CA THR A 161 26.25 8.08 -3.36
C THR A 161 27.54 7.69 -4.07
N SER A 162 27.45 7.15 -5.28
CA SER A 162 28.60 6.84 -6.14
C SER A 162 29.35 8.09 -6.62
N VAL A 163 28.74 9.27 -6.56
CA VAL A 163 29.33 10.54 -6.99
C VAL A 163 29.75 11.36 -5.79
N PRO A 164 31.03 11.77 -5.68
CA PRO A 164 31.53 12.63 -4.58
C PRO A 164 30.74 13.91 -4.43
N GLY A 165 30.35 14.24 -3.19
CA GLY A 165 29.54 15.43 -2.88
C GLY A 165 28.05 15.29 -3.10
N VAL A 166 27.57 14.12 -3.59
CA VAL A 166 26.14 13.82 -3.76
C VAL A 166 25.71 12.82 -2.70
N TYR A 167 24.61 13.13 -2.01
CA TYR A 167 24.05 12.34 -0.92
C TYR A 167 22.60 12.00 -1.18
N ALA A 168 22.16 10.83 -0.74
CA ALA A 168 20.74 10.42 -0.82
C ALA A 168 20.29 9.83 0.51
N ALA A 169 19.06 10.13 0.93
CA ALA A 169 18.45 9.64 2.15
C ALA A 169 16.94 9.45 1.99
N GLY A 170 16.36 8.56 2.80
CA GLY A 170 14.95 8.25 2.79
C GLY A 170 14.54 7.35 1.63
N ASP A 171 13.28 7.44 1.19
CA ASP A 171 12.63 6.50 0.26
C ASP A 171 13.29 6.36 -1.11
N VAL A 172 14.17 7.28 -1.50
CA VAL A 172 14.94 7.17 -2.76
C VAL A 172 16.08 6.15 -2.67
N SER A 173 16.52 5.82 -1.45
CA SER A 173 17.66 4.93 -1.18
C SER A 173 17.27 3.71 -0.35
N ASP A 174 16.09 3.71 0.26
CA ASP A 174 15.62 2.61 1.11
C ASP A 174 14.34 1.98 0.53
N GLN A 175 14.47 0.71 0.13
CA GLN A 175 13.34 -0.06 -0.40
C GLN A 175 12.60 -0.86 0.69
N ILE A 176 13.12 -0.90 1.92
CA ILE A 176 12.62 -1.76 3.00
C ILE A 176 11.87 -0.92 4.04
N TYR A 177 12.54 0.10 4.61
CA TYR A 177 12.00 0.96 5.66
C TYR A 177 11.49 2.28 5.09
N ARG A 178 10.37 2.22 4.39
CA ARG A 178 9.70 3.38 3.78
C ARG A 178 8.26 3.48 4.24
N GLN A 179 7.77 4.69 4.24
CA GLN A 179 6.36 4.99 4.53
C GLN A 179 5.60 5.29 3.25
#